data_e4fa07eec5d57cfa5dfb598353f89fa7
#
_entry.id   e4fa07eec5d57cfa5dfb598353f89fa7
#
_cell.length_a   1.000
_cell.length_b   1.000
_cell.length_c   1.000
_cell.angle_alpha   90.00
_cell.angle_beta   90.00
_cell.angle_gamma   90.00
#
_symmetry.space_group_name_H-M   'P 1'
#
loop_
_entity.id
_entity.type
_entity.pdbx_description
1 polymer ?
#
loop_
_entity_poly.entity_id
_entity_poly.type
_entity_poly.pdbx_seq_one_letter_code
_entity_poly.pdbx_strand_id
1 'polypeptide(L)' 'MSEKRCYTVQELQEILGVSRTTIYNLLKKKEFRWIQLDGGKYRISKKSFDDWLDNLEQ' A
#
# COMPACT_ATOMS: atom_id res chain seq x y z
N MET A 1 -0.30 6.67 -21.97
CA MET A 1 -0.73 6.18 -21.07
C MET A 1 0.03 6.03 -19.95
N SER A 2 -0.25 6.33 -18.90
CA SER A 2 0.57 6.28 -17.80
C SER A 2 0.29 5.08 -16.98
N GLU A 3 1.33 4.49 -16.47
CA GLU A 3 1.18 3.43 -15.56
C GLU A 3 0.95 3.99 -14.20
N LYS A 4 0.17 3.28 -13.39
CA LYS A 4 -0.04 3.65 -12.04
C LYS A 4 1.22 3.46 -11.27
N ARG A 5 1.64 4.44 -10.54
CA ARG A 5 2.84 4.35 -9.74
C ARG A 5 2.55 4.15 -8.26
N CYS A 6 1.29 4.15 -7.90
CA CYS A 6 0.89 3.98 -6.51
C CYS A 6 -0.33 3.08 -6.44
N TYR A 7 -0.48 2.42 -5.30
CA TYR A 7 -1.67 1.64 -5.02
C TYR A 7 -2.59 2.43 -4.10
N THR A 8 -3.88 2.13 -4.15
CA THR A 8 -4.83 2.67 -3.19
C THR A 8 -4.99 1.66 -2.07
N VAL A 9 -5.64 2.09 -0.97
CA VAL A 9 -5.93 1.18 0.13
C VAL A 9 -6.78 0.02 -0.36
N GLN A 10 -7.77 0.31 -1.21
CA GLN A 10 -8.64 -0.74 -1.71
C GLN A 10 -7.85 -1.76 -2.53
N GLU A 11 -6.90 -1.30 -3.31
CA GLU A 11 -6.09 -2.21 -4.11
C GLU A 11 -5.25 -3.12 -3.22
N LEU A 12 -4.71 -2.57 -2.13
CA LEU A 12 -3.93 -3.40 -1.21
C LEU A 12 -4.81 -4.44 -0.54
N GLN A 13 -6.05 -4.10 -0.24
CA GLN A 13 -6.97 -5.07 0.34
C GLN A 13 -7.14 -6.25 -0.60
N GLU A 14 -7.25 -5.98 -1.88
CA GLU A 14 -7.44 -7.05 -2.87
C GLU A 14 -6.18 -7.85 -3.07
N ILE A 15 -5.05 -7.19 -3.10
CA ILE A 15 -3.77 -7.87 -3.32
C ILE A 15 -3.46 -8.80 -2.16
N LEU A 16 -3.64 -8.31 -0.93
CA LEU A 16 -3.30 -9.08 0.25
C LEU A 16 -4.44 -9.91 0.79
N GLY A 17 -5.65 -9.63 0.37
CA GLY A 17 -6.80 -10.37 0.85
C GLY A 17 -7.11 -10.11 2.32
N VAL A 18 -6.93 -8.86 2.75
CA VAL A 18 -7.14 -8.51 4.15
C VAL A 18 -8.13 -7.36 4.25
N SER A 19 -8.54 -7.06 5.49
CA SER A 19 -9.49 -5.99 5.73
C SER A 19 -8.81 -4.63 5.63
N ARG A 20 -9.65 -3.60 5.51
CA ARG A 20 -9.15 -2.23 5.44
C ARG A 20 -8.40 -1.86 6.73
N THR A 21 -8.90 -2.32 7.87
CA THR A 21 -8.26 -2.03 9.14
C THR A 21 -6.83 -2.56 9.15
N THR A 22 -6.62 -3.75 8.61
CA THR A 22 -5.30 -4.32 8.54
C THR A 22 -4.37 -3.45 7.70
N ILE A 23 -4.89 -2.91 6.60
CA ILE A 23 -4.08 -2.03 5.74
C ILE A 23 -3.67 -0.78 6.52
N TYR A 24 -4.61 -0.16 7.24
CA TYR A 24 -4.26 1.04 8.01
C TYR A 24 -3.21 0.73 9.08
N ASN A 25 -3.27 -0.45 9.68
CA ASN A 25 -2.26 -0.84 10.67
C ASN A 25 -0.90 -0.97 10.02
N LEU A 26 -0.84 -1.52 8.82
CA LEU A 26 0.42 -1.62 8.09
C LEU A 26 0.98 -0.24 7.77
N LEU A 27 0.11 0.68 7.40
CA LEU A 27 0.55 2.04 7.11
C LEU A 27 1.14 2.70 8.35
N LYS A 28 0.53 2.48 9.50
CA LYS A 28 1.03 3.05 10.73
C LYS A 28 2.40 2.51 11.09
N LYS A 29 2.67 1.26 10.73
CA LYS A 29 3.97 0.64 11.01
C LYS A 29 5.04 1.12 10.05
N LYS A 30 4.64 1.81 8.98
CA LYS A 30 5.56 2.34 7.97
C LYS A 30 6.45 1.24 7.40
N GLU A 31 5.81 0.13 7.09
CA GLU A 31 6.53 -0.99 6.49
C GLU A 31 6.98 -0.68 5.08
N PHE A 32 6.26 0.20 4.41
CA PHE A 32 6.60 0.64 3.06
C PHE A 32 6.21 2.11 2.91
N ARG A 33 6.64 2.73 1.84
CA ARG A 33 6.40 4.16 1.65
C ARG A 33 4.99 4.43 1.22
N TRP A 34 4.40 5.46 1.78
CA TRP A 34 3.07 5.89 1.41
C TRP A 34 2.94 7.37 1.72
N ILE A 35 1.95 7.99 1.07
CA ILE A 35 1.67 9.40 1.31
C ILE A 35 0.18 9.56 1.54
N GLN A 36 -0.18 10.65 2.20
CA GLN A 36 -1.57 10.97 2.43
C GLN A 36 -1.91 12.22 1.63
N LEU A 37 -2.91 12.10 0.77
CA LEU A 37 -3.35 13.21 -0.04
C LEU A 37 -4.46 13.97 0.69
N ASP A 38 -4.82 15.12 0.14
CA ASP A 38 -5.89 15.91 0.71
C ASP A 38 -7.16 15.05 0.79
N GLY A 39 -7.94 15.29 1.84
CA GLY A 39 -9.17 14.55 1.99
C GLY A 39 -9.00 13.19 2.60
N GLY A 40 -7.84 12.89 3.17
CA GLY A 40 -7.62 11.63 3.85
C GLY A 40 -7.38 10.44 2.96
N LYS A 41 -7.09 10.68 1.69
CA LYS A 41 -6.81 9.59 0.77
C LYS A 41 -5.35 9.18 0.88
N TYR A 42 -5.11 7.88 0.83
CA TYR A 42 -3.76 7.35 0.93
C TYR A 42 -3.31 6.81 -0.41
N ARG A 43 -2.03 6.95 -0.68
CA ARG A 43 -1.41 6.37 -1.87
C ARG A 43 -0.14 5.69 -1.44
N ILE A 44 0.03 4.44 -1.84
CA ILE A 44 1.16 3.63 -1.43
C ILE A 44 2.10 3.44 -2.61
N SER A 45 3.39 3.67 -2.39
CA SER A 45 4.38 3.53 -3.46
C SER A 45 4.37 2.09 -3.96
N LYS A 46 4.11 1.92 -5.24
CA LYS A 46 4.04 0.59 -5.84
C LYS A 46 5.36 -0.14 -5.69
N LYS A 47 6.46 0.54 -6.01
CA LYS A 47 7.75 -0.11 -5.94
C LYS A 47 8.09 -0.50 -4.50
N SER A 48 7.83 0.39 -3.56
CA SER A 48 8.15 0.12 -2.17
C SER A 48 7.31 -1.04 -1.62
N PHE A 49 6.03 -1.05 -1.98
CA PHE A 49 5.15 -2.12 -1.54
C PHE A 49 5.56 -3.45 -2.17
N ASP A 50 5.88 -3.43 -3.46
CA ASP A 50 6.26 -4.65 -4.15
C ASP A 50 7.54 -5.23 -3.54
N ASP A 51 8.51 -4.38 -3.24
CA ASP A 51 9.75 -4.83 -2.61
C ASP A 51 9.48 -5.43 -1.23
N TRP A 52 8.61 -4.78 -0.48
CA TRP A 52 8.26 -5.26 0.85
C TRP A 52 7.60 -6.65 0.77
N LEU A 53 6.69 -6.79 -0.17
CA LEU A 53 5.97 -8.05 -0.32
C LEU A 53 6.91 -9.17 -0.76
N ASP A 54 7.82 -8.86 -1.68
CA ASP A 54 8.78 -9.87 -2.15
C ASP A 54 9.65 -10.35 -1.01
N ASN A 55 10.04 -9.44 -0.11
CA ASN A 55 10.88 -9.82 1.01
C ASN A 55 10.16 -10.70 2.01
N LEU A 56 8.85 -10.54 2.13
CA LEU A 56 8.09 -11.37 3.05
C LEU A 56 8.03 -12.81 2.62
N GLU A 57 8.16 -13.05 1.33
CA GLU A 57 8.05 -14.41 0.81
C GLU A 57 9.37 -15.17 0.89
N GLN A 58 10.39 -14.55 1.37
CA GLN A 58 11.71 -15.18 1.47
C GLN A 58 11.75 -16.22 2.58
#